data_68055cd2d481e476719999ef2e45a2b7
#
_entry.id   68055cd2d481e476719999ef2e45a2b7
#
_cell.length_a   1.000
_cell.length_b   1.000
_cell.length_c   1.000
_cell.angle_alpha   90.00
_cell.angle_beta   90.00
_cell.angle_gamma   90.00
#
_symmetry.space_group_name_H-M   'P 1'
#
loop_
_entity.id
_entity.type
_entity.pdbx_description
1 polymer ?
#
loop_
_entity_poly.entity_id
_entity_poly.type
_entity_poly.pdbx_seq_one_letter_code
_entity_poly.pdbx_strand_id
1 'polypeptide(L)'
;MLHIRNATIQDLGRIMDIYKHAQDYMIQSGNPAQWGHFYPDAALIQSDIRQNACKVMVDGTGIHGVFALFAGADPTYANIEGGNWLNDAPYLTIHRIAGDGTVHGLFGYAASYCKGIAQNIRIDTHADNKPMQHLIEANGFARCGIIYIADGTPRIAYQWTAE
;
A
#
# COMPACT_ATOMS: atom_id res chain seq x y z
N MET A 1 -18.95 0.88 -12.09
CA MET A 1 -18.58 -0.08 -11.03
C MET A 1 -17.07 -0.12 -10.93
N LEU A 2 -16.55 0.00 -9.72
CA LEU A 2 -15.11 -0.02 -9.47
C LEU A 2 -14.54 -1.43 -9.71
N HIS A 3 -13.39 -1.53 -10.37
CA HIS A 3 -12.66 -2.79 -10.55
C HIS A 3 -11.15 -2.56 -10.49
N ILE A 4 -10.40 -3.64 -10.29
CA ILE A 4 -8.94 -3.61 -10.21
C ILE A 4 -8.37 -4.32 -11.43
N ARG A 5 -7.38 -3.70 -12.05
CA ARG A 5 -6.59 -4.31 -13.13
C ARG A 5 -5.11 -3.96 -12.99
N ASN A 6 -4.27 -4.66 -13.72
CA ASN A 6 -2.87 -4.26 -13.85
C ASN A 6 -2.78 -2.90 -14.56
N ALA A 7 -1.87 -2.06 -14.07
CA ALA A 7 -1.52 -0.82 -14.74
C ALA A 7 -0.72 -1.12 -16.02
N THR A 8 -0.85 -0.24 -16.99
CA THR A 8 -0.02 -0.21 -18.19
C THR A 8 0.80 1.07 -18.22
N ILE A 9 1.78 1.15 -19.11
CA ILE A 9 2.63 2.34 -19.23
C ILE A 9 1.82 3.59 -19.63
N GLN A 10 0.70 3.42 -20.32
CA GLN A 10 -0.21 4.51 -20.67
C GLN A 10 -0.89 5.13 -19.45
N ASP A 11 -0.99 4.39 -18.35
CA ASP A 11 -1.59 4.88 -17.10
C ASP A 11 -0.63 5.73 -16.26
N LEU A 12 0.68 5.74 -16.60
CA LEU A 12 1.72 6.33 -15.74
C LEU A 12 1.46 7.78 -15.37
N GLY A 13 1.05 8.61 -16.33
CA GLY A 13 0.75 10.02 -16.08
C GLY A 13 -0.33 10.21 -15.02
N ARG A 14 -1.44 9.49 -15.17
CA ARG A 14 -2.55 9.53 -14.21
C ARG A 14 -2.14 8.96 -12.84
N ILE A 15 -1.38 7.89 -12.83
CA ILE A 15 -0.86 7.29 -11.59
C ILE A 15 -0.01 8.30 -10.82
N MET A 16 0.88 9.01 -11.50
CA MET A 16 1.75 10.01 -10.87
C MET A 16 0.95 11.20 -10.33
N ASP A 17 -0.14 11.60 -10.99
CA ASP A 17 -1.07 12.62 -10.46
C ASP A 17 -1.71 12.15 -9.15
N ILE A 18 -2.12 10.89 -9.06
CA ILE A 18 -2.69 10.31 -7.84
C ILE A 18 -1.65 10.30 -6.72
N TYR A 19 -0.42 9.89 -6.99
CA TYR A 19 0.64 9.91 -6.00
C TYR A 19 0.98 11.32 -5.54
N LYS A 20 0.97 12.30 -6.45
CA LYS A 20 1.17 13.71 -6.08
C LYS A 20 0.09 14.20 -5.13
N HIS A 21 -1.17 13.89 -5.42
CA HIS A 21 -2.30 14.20 -4.54
C HIS A 21 -2.10 13.57 -3.14
N ALA A 22 -1.70 12.30 -3.10
CA ALA A 22 -1.47 11.58 -1.85
C ALA A 22 -0.29 12.15 -1.05
N GLN A 23 0.80 12.53 -1.71
CA GLN A 23 1.94 13.21 -1.07
C GLN A 23 1.51 14.52 -0.41
N ASP A 24 0.78 15.35 -1.13
CA ASP A 24 0.27 16.63 -0.60
C ASP A 24 -0.66 16.40 0.60
N TYR A 25 -1.56 15.41 0.51
CA TYR A 25 -2.44 15.04 1.61
C TYR A 25 -1.65 14.57 2.84
N MET A 26 -0.64 13.72 2.68
CA MET A 26 0.19 13.24 3.79
C MET A 26 0.87 14.40 4.51
N ILE A 27 1.46 15.33 3.76
CA ILE A 27 2.14 16.50 4.33
C ILE A 27 1.15 17.35 5.12
N GLN A 28 0.00 17.66 4.55
CA GLN A 28 -1.03 18.50 5.18
C GLN A 28 -1.67 17.84 6.40
N SER A 29 -1.76 16.52 6.44
CA SER A 29 -2.38 15.77 7.54
C SER A 29 -1.41 15.36 8.66
N GLY A 30 -0.19 15.89 8.67
CA GLY A 30 0.78 15.66 9.75
C GLY A 30 1.71 14.47 9.55
N ASN A 31 1.85 13.99 8.31
CA ASN A 31 2.72 12.88 7.95
C ASN A 31 3.71 13.27 6.82
N PRO A 32 4.59 14.27 7.06
CA PRO A 32 5.49 14.77 6.01
C PRO A 32 6.67 13.84 5.74
N ALA A 33 7.00 12.92 6.65
CA ALA A 33 8.22 12.13 6.61
C ALA A 33 8.09 10.79 5.89
N GLN A 34 6.86 10.27 5.69
CA GLN A 34 6.67 8.94 5.09
C GLN A 34 7.10 8.93 3.61
N TRP A 35 6.53 9.81 2.80
CA TRP A 35 6.84 9.91 1.37
C TRP A 35 7.51 11.23 0.99
N GLY A 36 7.29 12.30 1.74
CA GLY A 36 7.74 13.63 1.38
C GLY A 36 7.16 14.07 0.04
N HIS A 37 7.96 14.80 -0.75
CA HIS A 37 7.55 15.30 -2.07
C HIS A 37 7.99 14.42 -3.24
N PHE A 38 8.85 13.42 -3.03
CA PHE A 38 9.57 12.74 -4.11
C PHE A 38 9.29 11.24 -4.21
N TYR A 39 8.84 10.61 -3.15
CA TYR A 39 8.53 9.18 -3.17
C TYR A 39 7.03 8.94 -3.27
N PRO A 40 6.55 8.00 -4.10
CA PRO A 40 7.29 7.24 -5.09
C PRO A 40 7.58 8.09 -6.34
N ASP A 41 8.70 7.85 -6.99
CA ASP A 41 9.03 8.51 -8.25
C ASP A 41 8.55 7.68 -9.47
N ALA A 42 8.62 8.30 -10.67
CA ALA A 42 8.15 7.67 -11.88
C ALA A 42 8.96 6.41 -12.24
N ALA A 43 10.26 6.38 -11.96
CA ALA A 43 11.10 5.22 -12.26
C ALA A 43 10.68 3.99 -11.45
N LEU A 44 10.34 4.19 -10.16
CA LEU A 44 9.84 3.12 -9.31
C LEU A 44 8.50 2.59 -9.81
N ILE A 45 7.59 3.46 -10.19
CA ILE A 45 6.27 3.06 -10.70
C ILE A 45 6.40 2.34 -12.06
N GLN A 46 7.28 2.79 -12.93
CA GLN A 46 7.58 2.07 -14.17
C GLN A 46 8.09 0.64 -13.89
N SER A 47 8.94 0.49 -12.89
CA SER A 47 9.41 -0.84 -12.45
C SER A 47 8.25 -1.71 -11.94
N ASP A 48 7.37 -1.15 -11.11
CA ASP A 48 6.19 -1.86 -10.63
C ASP A 48 5.28 -2.31 -11.79
N ILE A 49 5.10 -1.45 -12.79
CA ILE A 49 4.31 -1.78 -13.99
C ILE A 49 4.94 -2.93 -14.76
N ARG A 50 6.25 -2.89 -14.99
CA ARG A 50 6.98 -3.94 -15.71
C ARG A 50 6.89 -5.30 -15.00
N GLN A 51 6.81 -5.30 -13.68
CA GLN A 51 6.70 -6.51 -12.87
C GLN A 51 5.25 -7.00 -12.69
N ASN A 52 4.27 -6.34 -13.32
CA ASN A 52 2.84 -6.58 -13.10
C ASN A 52 2.42 -6.44 -11.63
N ALA A 53 3.15 -5.64 -10.87
CA ALA A 53 2.88 -5.38 -9.46
C ALA A 53 2.00 -4.14 -9.27
N CYS A 54 2.00 -3.20 -10.20
CA CYS A 54 1.18 -1.99 -10.11
C CYS A 54 -0.28 -2.30 -10.47
N LYS A 55 -1.18 -2.08 -9.51
CA LYS A 55 -2.63 -2.25 -9.68
C LYS A 55 -3.32 -0.90 -9.66
N VAL A 56 -4.31 -0.72 -10.52
CA VAL A 56 -5.15 0.48 -10.54
C VAL A 56 -6.60 0.15 -10.24
N MET A 57 -7.26 1.05 -9.54
CA MET A 57 -8.68 0.97 -9.20
C MET A 57 -9.44 1.92 -10.12
N VAL A 58 -10.28 1.36 -10.97
CA VAL A 58 -10.84 2.02 -12.16
C VAL A 58 -12.35 1.87 -12.20
N ASP A 59 -13.05 2.91 -12.63
CA ASP A 59 -14.46 2.84 -13.00
C ASP A 59 -14.72 3.51 -14.35
N GLY A 60 -15.98 3.73 -14.70
CA GLY A 60 -16.35 4.37 -15.97
C GLY A 60 -15.87 5.82 -16.13
N THR A 61 -15.40 6.47 -15.08
CA THR A 61 -14.89 7.85 -15.10
C THR A 61 -13.36 7.92 -15.13
N GLY A 62 -12.67 6.81 -14.85
CA GLY A 62 -11.20 6.73 -14.91
C GLY A 62 -10.57 6.01 -13.72
N ILE A 63 -9.28 6.28 -13.54
CA ILE A 63 -8.47 5.71 -12.44
C ILE A 63 -8.59 6.62 -11.22
N HIS A 64 -8.95 6.04 -10.07
CA HIS A 64 -9.13 6.75 -8.80
C HIS A 64 -8.13 6.34 -7.73
N GLY A 65 -7.52 5.18 -7.87
CA GLY A 65 -6.55 4.68 -6.90
C GLY A 65 -5.51 3.78 -7.53
N VAL A 66 -4.43 3.56 -6.77
CA VAL A 66 -3.28 2.77 -7.19
C VAL A 66 -2.65 2.10 -5.97
N PHE A 67 -2.11 0.92 -6.15
CA PHE A 67 -1.26 0.26 -5.16
C PHE A 67 -0.31 -0.71 -5.84
N ALA A 68 0.77 -1.05 -5.15
CA ALA A 68 1.67 -2.11 -5.58
C ALA A 68 1.35 -3.38 -4.78
N LEU A 69 1.35 -4.53 -5.43
CA LEU A 69 1.07 -5.83 -4.84
C LEU A 69 2.17 -6.80 -5.24
N PHE A 70 2.90 -7.28 -4.23
CA PHE A 70 4.04 -8.19 -4.44
C PHE A 70 3.80 -9.53 -3.78
N ALA A 71 4.19 -10.60 -4.48
CA ALA A 71 4.32 -11.94 -3.92
C ALA A 71 5.78 -12.18 -3.48
N GLY A 72 5.97 -13.15 -2.58
CA GLY A 72 7.30 -13.50 -2.07
C GLY A 72 7.72 -12.69 -0.86
N ALA A 73 8.79 -13.14 -0.22
CA ALA A 73 9.31 -12.51 1.00
C ALA A 73 9.84 -11.11 0.73
N ASP A 74 9.41 -10.15 1.54
CA ASP A 74 9.95 -8.79 1.52
C ASP A 74 11.17 -8.75 2.45
N PRO A 75 12.36 -8.34 1.97
CA PRO A 75 13.57 -8.29 2.81
C PRO A 75 13.41 -7.40 4.05
N THR A 76 12.63 -6.32 3.97
CA THR A 76 12.38 -5.42 5.11
C THR A 76 11.48 -6.04 6.17
N TYR A 77 10.81 -7.14 5.86
CA TYR A 77 9.94 -7.88 6.77
C TYR A 77 10.62 -9.08 7.43
N ALA A 78 11.88 -9.34 7.12
CA ALA A 78 12.64 -10.46 7.69
C ALA A 78 12.85 -10.32 9.20
N ASN A 79 13.02 -9.09 9.69
CA ASN A 79 13.19 -8.78 11.11
C ASN A 79 12.06 -7.88 11.59
N ILE A 80 11.45 -8.25 12.70
CA ILE A 80 10.38 -7.49 13.35
C ILE A 80 10.69 -7.32 14.83
N GLU A 81 10.49 -6.13 15.36
CA GLU A 81 10.74 -5.79 16.76
C GLU A 81 9.42 -5.44 17.48
N GLY A 82 9.40 -5.67 18.78
CA GLY A 82 8.25 -5.31 19.63
C GLY A 82 7.02 -6.16 19.41
N GLY A 83 7.19 -7.32 18.80
CA GLY A 83 6.12 -8.25 18.50
C GLY A 83 6.55 -9.32 17.52
N ASN A 84 5.59 -9.97 16.87
CA ASN A 84 5.82 -11.03 15.91
C ASN A 84 4.81 -10.98 14.78
N TRP A 85 5.20 -11.46 13.59
CA TRP A 85 4.25 -11.78 12.54
C TRP A 85 3.28 -12.88 13.03
N LEU A 86 2.09 -12.93 12.46
CA LEU A 86 1.06 -13.91 12.87
C LEU A 86 1.45 -15.35 12.54
N ASN A 87 2.24 -15.54 11.48
CA ASN A 87 2.73 -16.84 11.04
C ASN A 87 3.92 -16.66 10.08
N ASP A 88 4.51 -17.76 9.65
CA ASP A 88 5.63 -17.80 8.67
C ASP A 88 5.16 -18.26 7.28
N ALA A 89 3.86 -18.27 7.01
CA ALA A 89 3.31 -18.69 5.72
C ALA A 89 3.61 -17.67 4.62
N PRO A 90 3.58 -18.07 3.34
CA PRO A 90 3.67 -17.14 2.22
C PRO A 90 2.58 -16.05 2.30
N TYR A 91 2.93 -14.83 1.90
CA TYR A 91 2.04 -13.66 1.98
C TYR A 91 2.17 -12.78 0.74
N LEU A 92 1.12 -11.98 0.49
CA LEU A 92 1.21 -10.82 -0.41
C LEU A 92 1.49 -9.57 0.41
N THR A 93 2.21 -8.63 -0.19
CA THR A 93 2.50 -7.33 0.42
C THR A 93 1.85 -6.22 -0.39
N ILE A 94 1.09 -5.35 0.29
CA ILE A 94 0.57 -4.11 -0.27
C ILE A 94 1.56 -3.00 0.02
N HIS A 95 2.01 -2.33 -1.03
CA HIS A 95 2.86 -1.15 -0.94
C HIS A 95 2.25 0.03 -1.70
N ARG A 96 2.59 1.24 -1.28
CA ARG A 96 2.34 2.47 -2.03
C ARG A 96 0.87 2.64 -2.45
N ILE A 97 -0.06 2.37 -1.54
CA ILE A 97 -1.48 2.60 -1.81
C ILE A 97 -1.82 4.07 -1.74
N ALA A 98 -2.55 4.57 -2.72
CA ALA A 98 -2.96 5.97 -2.82
C ALA A 98 -4.28 6.10 -3.58
N GLY A 99 -5.03 7.16 -3.25
CA GLY A 99 -6.25 7.54 -3.95
C GLY A 99 -6.26 9.03 -4.29
N ASP A 100 -7.15 9.43 -5.19
CA ASP A 100 -7.30 10.83 -5.61
C ASP A 100 -8.31 11.63 -4.77
N GLY A 101 -8.88 11.01 -3.74
CA GLY A 101 -9.86 11.63 -2.85
C GLY A 101 -11.29 11.70 -3.39
N THR A 102 -11.53 11.24 -4.62
CA THR A 102 -12.88 11.33 -5.24
C THR A 102 -13.76 10.13 -4.93
N VAL A 103 -13.18 8.98 -4.60
CA VAL A 103 -13.89 7.75 -4.26
C VAL A 103 -13.53 7.33 -2.84
N HIS A 104 -14.55 7.10 -2.01
CA HIS A 104 -14.36 6.61 -0.65
C HIS A 104 -14.20 5.09 -0.62
N GLY A 105 -13.49 4.59 0.39
CA GLY A 105 -13.39 3.15 0.65
C GLY A 105 -12.40 2.41 -0.26
N LEU A 106 -11.48 3.11 -0.91
CA LEU A 106 -10.49 2.49 -1.80
C LEU A 106 -9.60 1.49 -1.09
N PHE A 107 -9.17 1.79 0.14
CA PHE A 107 -8.34 0.84 0.90
C PHE A 107 -9.11 -0.46 1.18
N GLY A 108 -10.35 -0.36 1.65
CA GLY A 108 -11.18 -1.55 1.89
C GLY A 108 -11.42 -2.37 0.62
N TYR A 109 -11.57 -1.69 -0.51
CA TYR A 109 -11.72 -2.35 -1.80
C TYR A 109 -10.46 -3.12 -2.20
N ALA A 110 -9.29 -2.49 -2.08
CA ALA A 110 -8.00 -3.14 -2.35
C ALA A 110 -7.74 -4.31 -1.38
N ALA A 111 -8.02 -4.13 -0.09
CA ALA A 111 -7.88 -5.18 0.92
C ALA A 111 -8.78 -6.38 0.61
N SER A 112 -10.05 -6.15 0.26
CA SER A 112 -10.98 -7.22 -0.13
C SER A 112 -10.51 -7.99 -1.37
N TYR A 113 -10.00 -7.29 -2.37
CA TYR A 113 -9.40 -7.91 -3.54
C TYR A 113 -8.25 -8.84 -3.16
N CYS A 114 -7.32 -8.37 -2.35
CA CYS A 114 -6.17 -9.15 -1.90
C CYS A 114 -6.59 -10.37 -1.05
N LYS A 115 -7.59 -10.21 -0.17
CA LYS A 115 -8.14 -11.29 0.64
C LYS A 115 -8.82 -12.38 -0.20
N GLY A 116 -9.29 -12.04 -1.38
CA GLY A 116 -9.86 -13.00 -2.33
C GLY A 116 -8.81 -13.88 -3.03
N ILE A 117 -7.54 -13.50 -3.01
CA ILE A 117 -6.47 -14.19 -3.75
C ILE A 117 -5.31 -14.68 -2.89
N ALA A 118 -5.29 -14.36 -1.60
CA ALA A 118 -4.22 -14.78 -0.69
C ALA A 118 -4.76 -15.12 0.69
N GLN A 119 -4.05 -16.01 1.39
CA GLN A 119 -4.36 -16.41 2.76
C GLN A 119 -3.71 -15.48 3.79
N ASN A 120 -2.66 -14.77 3.42
CA ASN A 120 -1.92 -13.87 4.28
C ASN A 120 -1.56 -12.60 3.51
N ILE A 121 -1.74 -11.44 4.14
CA ILE A 121 -1.40 -10.13 3.58
C ILE A 121 -0.67 -9.33 4.63
N ARG A 122 0.45 -8.72 4.26
CA ARG A 122 1.23 -7.83 5.11
C ARG A 122 1.22 -6.43 4.52
N ILE A 123 1.29 -5.44 5.41
CA ILE A 123 1.35 -4.02 5.08
C ILE A 123 2.05 -3.28 6.21
N ASP A 124 2.70 -2.17 5.91
CA ASP A 124 3.27 -1.29 6.90
C ASP A 124 2.88 0.17 6.63
N THR A 125 2.98 1.00 7.65
CA THR A 125 2.76 2.44 7.54
C THR A 125 3.56 3.21 8.57
N HIS A 126 3.75 4.51 8.33
CA HIS A 126 4.46 5.41 9.24
C HIS A 126 3.64 5.69 10.51
N ALA A 127 4.34 5.89 11.64
CA ALA A 127 3.71 6.21 12.92
C ALA A 127 2.87 7.50 12.88
N ASP A 128 3.21 8.44 12.00
CA ASP A 128 2.48 9.70 11.82
C ASP A 128 1.26 9.56 10.89
N ASN A 129 1.12 8.43 10.18
CA ASN A 129 0.01 8.20 9.29
C ASN A 129 -1.19 7.61 10.05
N LYS A 130 -1.84 8.44 10.85
CA LYS A 130 -2.99 8.02 11.67
C LYS A 130 -4.18 7.55 10.83
N PRO A 131 -4.56 8.24 9.73
CA PRO A 131 -5.66 7.77 8.88
C PRO A 131 -5.41 6.36 8.33
N MET A 132 -4.20 6.05 7.87
CA MET A 132 -3.88 4.72 7.33
C MET A 132 -3.87 3.66 8.42
N GLN A 133 -3.33 3.94 9.60
CA GLN A 133 -3.40 3.00 10.73
C GLN A 133 -4.84 2.62 11.05
N HIS A 134 -5.73 3.61 11.09
CA HIS A 134 -7.15 3.38 11.33
C HIS A 134 -7.78 2.50 10.25
N LEU A 135 -7.51 2.78 8.96
CA LEU A 135 -8.05 1.99 7.85
C LEU A 135 -7.54 0.56 7.85
N ILE A 136 -6.26 0.34 8.13
CA ILE A 136 -5.65 -0.99 8.20
C ILE A 136 -6.33 -1.80 9.30
N GLU A 137 -6.43 -1.24 10.49
CA GLU A 137 -7.05 -1.91 11.65
C GLU A 137 -8.54 -2.15 11.43
N ALA A 138 -9.26 -1.18 10.87
CA ALA A 138 -10.69 -1.30 10.56
C ALA A 138 -10.98 -2.39 9.53
N ASN A 139 -10.00 -2.74 8.70
CA ASN A 139 -10.12 -3.82 7.72
C ASN A 139 -9.60 -5.17 8.22
N GLY A 140 -9.40 -5.32 9.53
CA GLY A 140 -9.13 -6.60 10.16
C GLY A 140 -7.67 -7.02 10.21
N PHE A 141 -6.74 -6.12 9.92
CA PHE A 141 -5.31 -6.38 10.06
C PHE A 141 -4.90 -6.22 11.53
N ALA A 142 -4.08 -7.13 12.02
CA ALA A 142 -3.52 -7.07 13.35
C ALA A 142 -2.16 -6.36 13.32
N ARG A 143 -1.94 -5.49 14.29
CA ARG A 143 -0.62 -4.88 14.51
C ARG A 143 0.34 -5.94 15.01
N CYS A 144 1.49 -6.08 14.35
CA CYS A 144 2.46 -7.14 14.63
C CYS A 144 3.72 -6.64 15.32
N GLY A 145 4.16 -5.42 15.03
CA GLY A 145 5.39 -4.87 15.59
C GLY A 145 5.95 -3.75 14.72
N ILE A 146 7.25 -3.57 14.78
CA ILE A 146 7.99 -2.53 14.06
C ILE A 146 8.98 -3.19 13.10
N ILE A 147 8.96 -2.74 11.86
CA ILE A 147 9.98 -3.07 10.86
C ILE A 147 10.76 -1.80 10.49
N TYR A 148 11.90 -1.98 9.83
CA TYR A 148 12.73 -0.88 9.36
C TYR A 148 12.87 -0.98 7.85
N ILE A 149 12.55 0.11 7.14
CA ILE A 149 12.71 0.17 5.69
C ILE A 149 14.18 0.41 5.32
N ALA A 150 14.49 0.41 4.03
CA ALA A 150 15.89 0.42 3.54
C ALA A 150 16.73 1.60 4.04
N ASP A 151 16.11 2.75 4.34
CA ASP A 151 16.81 3.92 4.89
C ASP A 151 17.02 3.86 6.42
N GLY A 152 16.59 2.77 7.07
CA GLY A 152 16.71 2.56 8.51
C GLY A 152 15.62 3.20 9.35
N THR A 153 14.61 3.84 8.74
CA THR A 153 13.51 4.43 9.49
C THR A 153 12.41 3.40 9.81
N PRO A 154 11.73 3.55 10.98
CA PRO A 154 10.76 2.55 11.43
C PRO A 154 9.41 2.69 10.72
N ARG A 155 8.70 1.55 10.64
CA ARG A 155 7.30 1.47 10.22
C ARG A 155 6.54 0.53 11.14
N ILE A 156 5.25 0.79 11.32
CA ILE A 156 4.34 -0.12 12.01
C ILE A 156 3.91 -1.20 11.02
N ALA A 157 4.12 -2.46 11.41
CA ALA A 157 3.83 -3.62 10.58
C ALA A 157 2.52 -4.28 10.99
N TYR A 158 1.74 -4.68 10.00
CA TYR A 158 0.43 -5.31 10.16
C TYR A 158 0.32 -6.56 9.29
N GLN A 159 -0.47 -7.52 9.74
CA GLN A 159 -0.81 -8.70 8.96
C GLN A 159 -2.29 -9.06 9.10
N TRP A 160 -2.86 -9.50 8.01
CA TRP A 160 -4.13 -10.21 7.98
C TRP A 160 -3.89 -11.66 7.57
N THR A 161 -4.57 -12.59 8.23
CA THR A 161 -4.58 -14.01 7.86
C THR A 161 -6.01 -14.49 7.73
N ALA A 162 -6.27 -15.32 6.73
CA ALA A 162 -7.52 -16.06 6.62
C ALA A 162 -7.57 -17.13 7.72
N GLU A 163 -8.78 -17.34 8.28
CA GLU A 163 -9.02 -18.38 9.30
C GLU A 163 -9.16 -19.77 8.67
#